data_901875d30252b28a4cf56c67672e9545
#
_entry.id   901875d30252b28a4cf56c67672e9545
#
_cell.length_a   1.000
_cell.length_b   1.000
_cell.length_c   1.000
_cell.angle_alpha   90.00
_cell.angle_beta   90.00
_cell.angle_gamma   90.00
#
_symmetry.space_group_name_H-M   'P 1'
#
loop_
_entity.id
_entity.type
_entity.pdbx_description
1 polymer ?
#
loop_
_entity_poly.entity_id
_entity_poly.type
_entity_poly.pdbx_seq_one_letter_code
_entity_poly.pdbx_strand_id
1 'polypeptide(L)'
;MELIDDNTRKFILGHRNDDVRRLALAADKYSGVDVRMAVDQIQGWQTARRKLPSWAATDGIVYPPHLNMEQCSSETTATYKRMVVAGSGNGPRGILVDLTGGFGVDFSFLSRAFRKAVYVERSESLCTIARHNFRMLGIDNAAVVNADSSDMAFIEGLPRIIEEQFHSAERGLPVEEGTENSKAEADSGMQNHIGRLVKVSESATAKADNEVTVFLDPARRDSYGRKMVSIRDCEPDVLALLPALSRFTSTLILKLSPMLDWHEAVREINAAGCVVAVDKANMVPEDDANADGVGPTKDGKSLFTVSSVHIVAVRNECKELLIVAKNCRQKALYGGCEHDYEPKMYCVDDGNVFSCSLKEAMEHSAVALATLPTGDGGAVTTYLYVPNSAVMKAGCFHVLASHYAVDGVGPNSHLFVAGRMIDGFPGRVFRIVAVSSMNKRELKRSLAGVKHANIATRNFPMSVEALRKRLKVTDGGDVYIFATTVADGSHVLIITKKAT
;
A
#
# COMPACT_ATOMS: atom_id res chain seq x y z
N MET A 1 14.23 31.19 6.06
CA MET A 1 15.60 30.67 6.24
C MET A 1 15.83 29.70 5.10
N GLU A 2 16.79 29.99 4.24
CA GLU A 2 17.15 29.07 3.16
C GLU A 2 17.82 27.83 3.75
N LEU A 3 17.34 26.64 3.36
CA LEU A 3 17.87 25.36 3.83
C LEU A 3 19.22 25.03 3.22
N ILE A 4 19.53 25.60 2.06
CA ILE A 4 20.75 25.39 1.29
C ILE A 4 21.22 26.74 0.72
N ASP A 5 22.46 27.13 1.00
CA ASP A 5 23.06 28.37 0.47
C ASP A 5 23.25 28.32 -1.06
N ASP A 6 23.39 29.51 -1.67
CA ASP A 6 23.45 29.64 -3.14
C ASP A 6 24.66 28.95 -3.78
N ASN A 7 25.82 28.93 -3.10
CA ASN A 7 27.02 28.29 -3.65
C ASN A 7 26.86 26.77 -3.65
N THR A 8 26.38 26.21 -2.55
CA THR A 8 26.08 24.81 -2.41
C THR A 8 24.98 24.38 -3.40
N ARG A 9 23.95 25.22 -3.62
CA ARG A 9 22.89 24.96 -4.61
C ARG A 9 23.43 24.90 -6.03
N LYS A 10 24.27 25.86 -6.45
CA LYS A 10 24.91 25.87 -7.75
C LYS A 10 25.80 24.64 -7.95
N PHE A 11 26.53 24.26 -6.91
CA PHE A 11 27.35 23.05 -6.94
C PHE A 11 26.49 21.79 -7.15
N ILE A 12 25.40 21.62 -6.39
CA ILE A 12 24.46 20.52 -6.55
C ILE A 12 23.97 20.42 -8.00
N LEU A 13 23.52 21.54 -8.58
CA LEU A 13 23.00 21.58 -9.94
C LEU A 13 24.06 21.19 -10.98
N GLY A 14 25.30 21.64 -10.80
CA GLY A 14 26.41 21.33 -11.71
C GLY A 14 26.86 19.87 -11.64
N HIS A 15 26.74 19.25 -10.48
CA HIS A 15 27.29 17.92 -10.18
C HIS A 15 26.24 16.82 -9.97
N ARG A 16 24.93 17.09 -10.23
CA ARG A 16 23.84 16.15 -9.91
C ARG A 16 23.94 14.78 -10.60
N ASN A 17 24.74 14.66 -11.66
CA ASN A 17 24.96 13.41 -12.39
C ASN A 17 26.29 12.72 -12.05
N ASP A 18 27.12 13.34 -11.21
CA ASP A 18 28.45 12.85 -10.89
C ASP A 18 28.39 11.74 -9.82
N ASP A 19 29.49 11.01 -9.68
CA ASP A 19 29.64 9.99 -8.64
C ASP A 19 29.83 10.67 -7.27
N VAL A 20 28.84 10.52 -6.39
CA VAL A 20 28.83 11.13 -5.05
C VAL A 20 30.04 10.73 -4.20
N ARG A 21 30.59 9.52 -4.39
CA ARG A 21 31.79 9.07 -3.65
C ARG A 21 33.01 9.86 -4.07
N ARG A 22 33.14 10.14 -5.36
CA ARG A 22 34.26 10.98 -5.89
C ARG A 22 34.15 12.41 -5.39
N LEU A 23 32.94 12.97 -5.34
CA LEU A 23 32.71 14.32 -4.82
C LEU A 23 33.06 14.39 -3.32
N ALA A 24 32.63 13.43 -2.53
CA ALA A 24 32.95 13.36 -1.09
C ALA A 24 34.47 13.27 -0.84
N LEU A 25 35.18 12.46 -1.63
CA LEU A 25 36.66 12.32 -1.52
C LEU A 25 37.42 13.57 -1.98
N ALA A 26 36.80 14.43 -2.78
CA ALA A 26 37.41 15.66 -3.29
C ALA A 26 36.91 16.90 -2.53
N ALA A 27 36.30 16.77 -1.37
CA ALA A 27 35.67 17.87 -0.62
C ALA A 27 36.58 19.07 -0.41
N ASP A 28 37.85 18.83 -0.06
CA ASP A 28 38.85 19.87 0.19
C ASP A 28 39.14 20.79 -1.03
N LYS A 29 38.72 20.37 -2.22
CA LYS A 29 38.92 21.16 -3.48
C LYS A 29 37.86 22.23 -3.67
N TYR A 30 36.76 22.18 -2.95
CA TYR A 30 35.57 23.01 -3.15
C TYR A 30 35.39 24.00 -1.97
N SER A 31 36.16 25.08 -2.02
CA SER A 31 36.08 26.16 -1.03
C SER A 31 34.74 26.90 -1.13
N GLY A 32 34.10 27.16 0.02
CA GLY A 32 32.82 27.89 0.11
C GLY A 32 31.58 27.09 -0.28
N VAL A 33 31.68 25.75 -0.32
CA VAL A 33 30.57 24.83 -0.56
C VAL A 33 30.45 23.87 0.63
N ASP A 34 29.26 23.67 1.15
CA ASP A 34 28.99 22.55 2.06
C ASP A 34 28.90 21.25 1.24
N VAL A 35 30.08 20.62 1.02
CA VAL A 35 30.18 19.41 0.19
C VAL A 35 29.43 18.24 0.80
N ARG A 36 29.34 18.14 2.14
CA ARG A 36 28.58 17.06 2.80
C ARG A 36 27.12 17.20 2.48
N MET A 37 26.55 18.36 2.71
CA MET A 37 25.15 18.68 2.33
C MET A 37 24.93 18.44 0.84
N ALA A 38 25.83 18.93 -0.03
CA ALA A 38 25.70 18.79 -1.48
C ALA A 38 25.68 17.32 -1.92
N VAL A 39 26.55 16.47 -1.34
CA VAL A 39 26.60 15.02 -1.63
C VAL A 39 25.29 14.34 -1.23
N ASP A 40 24.76 14.65 -0.05
CA ASP A 40 23.46 14.09 0.41
C ASP A 40 22.33 14.51 -0.53
N GLN A 41 22.28 15.77 -0.98
CA GLN A 41 21.28 16.26 -1.91
C GLN A 41 21.40 15.62 -3.30
N ILE A 42 22.62 15.50 -3.84
CA ILE A 42 22.87 14.85 -5.13
C ILE A 42 22.45 13.38 -5.07
N GLN A 43 22.80 12.66 -4.00
CA GLN A 43 22.40 11.25 -3.81
C GLN A 43 20.88 11.12 -3.70
N GLY A 44 20.25 12.03 -2.94
CA GLY A 44 18.80 12.11 -2.80
C GLY A 44 18.13 12.29 -4.17
N TRP A 45 18.59 13.25 -4.97
CA TRP A 45 18.06 13.50 -6.31
C TRP A 45 18.28 12.31 -7.27
N GLN A 46 19.46 11.68 -7.25
CA GLN A 46 19.74 10.49 -8.07
C GLN A 46 18.82 9.31 -7.72
N THR A 47 18.50 9.13 -6.43
CA THR A 47 17.51 8.14 -5.97
C THR A 47 16.11 8.54 -6.43
N ALA A 48 15.73 9.81 -6.27
CA ALA A 48 14.43 10.35 -6.64
C ALA A 48 14.12 10.20 -8.13
N ARG A 49 15.08 10.39 -9.01
CA ARG A 49 14.89 10.19 -10.47
C ARG A 49 14.24 8.85 -10.83
N ARG A 50 14.48 7.81 -10.05
CA ARG A 50 13.93 6.47 -10.27
C ARG A 50 12.71 6.19 -9.42
N LYS A 51 12.69 6.70 -8.19
CA LYS A 51 11.70 6.38 -7.17
C LYS A 51 10.55 7.38 -7.12
N LEU A 52 10.86 8.66 -7.37
CA LEU A 52 9.97 9.83 -7.27
C LEU A 52 10.21 10.81 -8.44
N PRO A 53 9.96 10.41 -9.68
CA PRO A 53 10.29 11.21 -10.86
C PRO A 53 9.66 12.61 -10.86
N SER A 54 8.43 12.78 -10.37
CA SER A 54 7.80 14.10 -10.26
C SER A 54 8.52 15.03 -9.27
N TRP A 55 9.00 14.49 -8.15
CA TRP A 55 9.80 15.24 -7.18
C TRP A 55 11.16 15.64 -7.75
N ALA A 56 11.82 14.71 -8.46
CA ALA A 56 13.10 14.98 -9.10
C ALA A 56 13.02 16.03 -10.23
N ALA A 57 11.84 16.18 -10.85
CA ALA A 57 11.54 17.19 -11.86
C ALA A 57 11.14 18.55 -11.26
N THR A 58 10.83 18.61 -9.97
CA THR A 58 10.47 19.85 -9.27
C THR A 58 11.74 20.52 -8.74
N ASP A 59 11.98 21.74 -9.16
CA ASP A 59 13.12 22.52 -8.68
C ASP A 59 12.95 22.92 -7.21
N GLY A 60 14.07 22.94 -6.49
CA GLY A 60 14.11 23.38 -5.09
C GLY A 60 13.74 22.32 -4.06
N ILE A 61 13.45 21.09 -4.46
CA ILE A 61 13.23 19.98 -3.50
C ILE A 61 14.49 19.75 -2.66
N VAL A 62 14.30 19.62 -1.35
CA VAL A 62 15.33 19.24 -0.39
C VAL A 62 15.11 17.79 0.05
N TYR A 63 16.15 16.99 -0.10
CA TYR A 63 16.12 15.56 0.22
C TYR A 63 16.61 15.30 1.65
N PRO A 64 15.97 14.39 2.40
CA PRO A 64 16.41 14.00 3.73
C PRO A 64 17.63 13.05 3.65
N PRO A 65 18.22 12.67 4.79
CA PRO A 65 19.27 11.66 4.83
C PRO A 65 18.90 10.39 4.07
N HIS A 66 19.89 9.70 3.54
CA HIS A 66 19.75 8.53 2.65
C HIS A 66 18.76 7.46 3.17
N LEU A 67 18.78 7.16 4.48
CA LEU A 67 17.89 6.17 5.07
C LEU A 67 16.41 6.50 4.83
N ASN A 68 16.01 7.74 5.00
CA ASN A 68 14.63 8.18 4.75
C ASN A 68 14.25 8.06 3.27
N MET A 69 15.21 8.29 2.36
CA MET A 69 15.00 8.08 0.92
C MET A 69 14.79 6.62 0.55
N GLU A 70 15.48 5.69 1.21
CA GLU A 70 15.30 4.25 0.99
C GLU A 70 13.94 3.76 1.52
N GLN A 71 13.52 4.25 2.69
CA GLN A 71 12.31 3.81 3.37
C GLN A 71 11.01 4.43 2.83
N CYS A 72 11.06 5.61 2.22
CA CYS A 72 9.86 6.26 1.70
C CYS A 72 9.20 5.44 0.57
N SER A 73 7.92 5.66 0.33
CA SER A 73 7.18 5.09 -0.79
C SER A 73 7.76 5.49 -2.14
N SER A 74 7.52 4.68 -3.17
CA SER A 74 7.71 5.08 -4.55
C SER A 74 6.53 5.93 -5.04
N GLU A 75 6.73 6.73 -6.09
CA GLU A 75 5.66 7.49 -6.72
C GLU A 75 4.52 6.59 -7.21
N THR A 76 4.85 5.40 -7.73
CA THR A 76 3.87 4.40 -8.16
C THR A 76 2.95 3.98 -7.02
N THR A 77 3.53 3.62 -5.84
CA THR A 77 2.73 3.18 -4.70
C THR A 77 1.99 4.33 -4.02
N ALA A 78 2.57 5.53 -3.99
CA ALA A 78 1.91 6.73 -3.47
C ALA A 78 0.71 7.15 -4.35
N THR A 79 0.86 7.06 -5.68
CA THR A 79 -0.24 7.30 -6.63
C THR A 79 -1.36 6.28 -6.44
N TYR A 80 -1.03 5.01 -6.23
CA TYR A 80 -2.04 3.98 -5.94
C TYR A 80 -2.81 4.30 -4.65
N LYS A 81 -2.12 4.66 -3.57
CA LYS A 81 -2.77 5.07 -2.31
C LYS A 81 -3.72 6.25 -2.52
N ARG A 82 -3.32 7.24 -3.31
CA ARG A 82 -4.21 8.35 -3.69
C ARG A 82 -5.47 7.86 -4.39
N MET A 83 -5.38 6.89 -5.31
CA MET A 83 -6.57 6.33 -5.98
C MET A 83 -7.49 5.61 -4.98
N VAL A 84 -6.92 4.89 -4.01
CA VAL A 84 -7.70 4.22 -2.96
C VAL A 84 -8.51 5.21 -2.13
N VAL A 85 -7.94 6.36 -1.76
CA VAL A 85 -8.64 7.38 -0.94
C VAL A 85 -9.60 8.25 -1.75
N ALA A 86 -9.29 8.52 -3.01
CA ALA A 86 -10.14 9.36 -3.87
C ALA A 86 -11.49 8.70 -4.17
N GLY A 87 -11.54 7.36 -4.20
CA GLY A 87 -12.73 6.61 -4.57
C GLY A 87 -13.27 7.04 -5.94
N SER A 88 -14.59 6.86 -6.15
CA SER A 88 -15.30 7.24 -7.40
C SER A 88 -15.86 8.67 -7.41
N GLY A 89 -15.51 9.50 -6.43
CA GLY A 89 -16.05 10.85 -6.30
C GLY A 89 -15.30 11.91 -7.10
N ASN A 90 -16.02 12.93 -7.56
CA ASN A 90 -15.45 14.07 -8.29
C ASN A 90 -14.95 15.14 -7.31
N GLY A 91 -13.63 15.29 -7.16
CA GLY A 91 -12.98 16.36 -6.43
C GLY A 91 -12.57 16.05 -4.98
N PRO A 92 -11.76 16.94 -4.36
CA PRO A 92 -11.24 16.76 -3.01
C PRO A 92 -12.35 16.85 -1.96
N ARG A 93 -12.31 15.96 -0.95
CA ARG A 93 -13.30 15.87 0.13
C ARG A 93 -12.65 15.66 1.49
N GLY A 94 -13.30 16.14 2.54
CA GLY A 94 -12.91 15.86 3.92
C GLY A 94 -11.50 16.32 4.30
N ILE A 95 -11.00 15.75 5.36
CA ILE A 95 -9.73 16.09 5.99
C ILE A 95 -8.85 14.84 6.05
N LEU A 96 -7.61 14.95 5.57
CA LEU A 96 -6.56 13.94 5.77
C LEU A 96 -5.77 14.28 7.04
N VAL A 97 -5.47 13.28 7.85
CA VAL A 97 -4.48 13.37 8.91
C VAL A 97 -3.48 12.23 8.73
N ASP A 98 -2.25 12.57 8.36
CA ASP A 98 -1.14 11.62 8.33
C ASP A 98 -0.39 11.71 9.66
N LEU A 99 -0.50 10.67 10.48
CA LEU A 99 0.11 10.61 11.82
C LEU A 99 1.58 10.13 11.80
N THR A 100 2.10 9.79 10.63
CA THR A 100 3.44 9.21 10.45
C THR A 100 4.15 9.79 9.23
N GLY A 101 4.18 11.11 9.15
CA GLY A 101 4.52 11.87 7.95
C GLY A 101 5.85 11.52 7.29
N GLY A 102 6.91 11.25 8.06
CA GLY A 102 8.22 10.88 7.55
C GLY A 102 8.79 11.90 6.57
N PHE A 103 9.25 11.46 5.39
CA PHE A 103 9.69 12.38 4.32
C PHE A 103 8.53 13.10 3.62
N GLY A 104 7.28 12.69 3.86
CA GLY A 104 6.10 13.35 3.29
C GLY A 104 5.71 12.89 1.89
N VAL A 105 6.28 11.80 1.37
CA VAL A 105 5.96 11.32 0.03
C VAL A 105 4.49 10.90 -0.06
N ASP A 106 4.05 9.98 0.80
CA ASP A 106 2.66 9.52 0.80
C ASP A 106 1.71 10.69 1.03
N PHE A 107 1.99 11.53 2.02
CA PHE A 107 1.21 12.74 2.29
C PHE A 107 1.05 13.64 1.07
N SER A 108 2.12 13.89 0.32
CA SER A 108 2.11 14.77 -0.85
C SER A 108 1.17 14.31 -1.97
N PHE A 109 0.99 12.99 -2.11
CA PHE A 109 0.06 12.42 -3.07
C PHE A 109 -1.36 12.34 -2.51
N LEU A 110 -1.51 11.89 -1.27
CA LEU A 110 -2.80 11.73 -0.61
C LEU A 110 -3.52 13.06 -0.41
N SER A 111 -2.81 14.10 0.04
CA SER A 111 -3.38 15.44 0.33
C SER A 111 -4.15 16.03 -0.84
N ARG A 112 -3.76 15.70 -2.08
CA ARG A 112 -4.44 16.16 -3.31
C ARG A 112 -5.86 15.61 -3.49
N ALA A 113 -6.25 14.58 -2.73
CA ALA A 113 -7.59 14.02 -2.72
C ALA A 113 -8.48 14.63 -1.63
N PHE A 114 -7.94 15.52 -0.80
CA PHE A 114 -8.62 16.11 0.35
C PHE A 114 -8.68 17.64 0.26
N ARG A 115 -9.67 18.25 0.89
CA ARG A 115 -9.77 19.71 0.98
C ARG A 115 -8.73 20.28 1.94
N LYS A 116 -8.48 19.60 3.04
CA LYS A 116 -7.53 19.97 4.08
C LYS A 116 -6.70 18.76 4.45
N ALA A 117 -5.45 18.97 4.81
CA ALA A 117 -4.56 17.89 5.19
C ALA A 117 -3.64 18.31 6.35
N VAL A 118 -3.49 17.44 7.34
CA VAL A 118 -2.58 17.62 8.48
C VAL A 118 -1.49 16.55 8.39
N TYR A 119 -0.26 17.02 8.34
CA TYR A 119 0.94 16.20 8.38
C TYR A 119 1.53 16.26 9.79
N VAL A 120 1.70 15.09 10.43
CA VAL A 120 2.27 14.96 11.78
C VAL A 120 3.57 14.17 11.70
N GLU A 121 4.63 14.72 12.29
CA GLU A 121 5.95 14.09 12.32
C GLU A 121 6.71 14.51 13.59
N ARG A 122 7.34 13.55 14.26
CA ARG A 122 8.09 13.79 15.51
C ARG A 122 9.44 14.49 15.29
N SER A 123 10.04 14.32 14.12
CA SER A 123 11.31 14.94 13.77
C SER A 123 11.12 16.37 13.28
N GLU A 124 11.59 17.36 14.04
CA GLU A 124 11.53 18.77 13.66
C GLU A 124 12.27 19.04 12.34
N SER A 125 13.38 18.35 12.09
CA SER A 125 14.13 18.49 10.84
C SER A 125 13.31 18.01 9.63
N LEU A 126 12.58 16.88 9.75
CA LEU A 126 11.68 16.41 8.70
C LEU A 126 10.49 17.34 8.53
N CYS A 127 9.93 17.88 9.60
CA CYS A 127 8.87 18.92 9.52
C CYS A 127 9.35 20.16 8.77
N THR A 128 10.58 20.58 8.97
CA THR A 128 11.17 21.75 8.27
C THR A 128 11.34 21.45 6.77
N ILE A 129 11.85 20.27 6.42
CA ILE A 129 11.96 19.81 5.03
C ILE A 129 10.57 19.69 4.39
N ALA A 130 9.59 19.11 5.10
CA ALA A 130 8.22 18.95 4.62
C ALA A 130 7.55 20.29 4.31
N ARG A 131 7.62 21.28 5.21
CA ARG A 131 7.09 22.64 4.97
C ARG A 131 7.69 23.29 3.73
N HIS A 132 8.98 23.10 3.50
CA HIS A 132 9.66 23.60 2.31
C HIS A 132 9.19 22.86 1.05
N ASN A 133 9.25 21.53 1.06
CA ASN A 133 8.94 20.72 -0.11
C ASN A 133 7.47 20.81 -0.52
N PHE A 134 6.54 20.89 0.44
CA PHE A 134 5.11 21.05 0.12
C PHE A 134 4.84 22.34 -0.63
N ARG A 135 5.52 23.45 -0.28
CA ARG A 135 5.45 24.70 -1.06
C ARG A 135 5.99 24.51 -2.48
N MET A 136 7.15 23.83 -2.63
CA MET A 136 7.72 23.56 -3.97
C MET A 136 6.81 22.67 -4.83
N LEU A 137 6.08 21.76 -4.20
CA LEU A 137 5.12 20.86 -4.86
C LEU A 137 3.73 21.48 -5.09
N GLY A 138 3.50 22.74 -4.67
CA GLY A 138 2.22 23.42 -4.80
C GLY A 138 1.12 22.77 -3.95
N ILE A 139 1.45 22.34 -2.73
CA ILE A 139 0.48 21.78 -1.77
C ILE A 139 0.08 22.87 -0.79
N ASP A 140 -1.06 23.52 -1.05
CA ASP A 140 -1.51 24.69 -0.31
C ASP A 140 -2.51 24.34 0.81
N ASN A 141 -3.05 23.13 0.81
CA ASN A 141 -4.05 22.64 1.74
C ASN A 141 -3.46 21.93 2.97
N ALA A 142 -2.14 21.99 3.16
CA ALA A 142 -1.42 21.24 4.18
C ALA A 142 -1.02 22.07 5.40
N ALA A 143 -1.31 21.57 6.60
CA ALA A 143 -0.73 22.02 7.86
C ALA A 143 0.33 21.02 8.35
N VAL A 144 1.48 21.50 8.82
CA VAL A 144 2.58 20.66 9.35
C VAL A 144 2.69 20.84 10.86
N VAL A 145 2.46 19.76 11.58
CA VAL A 145 2.49 19.68 13.05
C VAL A 145 3.69 18.84 13.48
N ASN A 146 4.54 19.40 14.34
CA ASN A 146 5.63 18.65 14.95
C ASN A 146 5.14 18.05 16.26
N ALA A 147 4.84 16.75 16.26
CA ALA A 147 4.36 16.01 17.42
C ALA A 147 4.65 14.52 17.30
N ASP A 148 4.62 13.82 18.43
CA ASP A 148 4.75 12.36 18.49
C ASP A 148 3.36 11.73 18.51
N SER A 149 3.02 10.97 17.49
CA SER A 149 1.75 10.24 17.39
C SER A 149 1.63 9.06 18.36
N SER A 150 2.67 8.72 19.10
CA SER A 150 2.61 7.77 20.21
C SER A 150 2.07 8.42 21.50
N ASP A 151 2.01 9.75 21.57
CA ASP A 151 1.46 10.48 22.71
C ASP A 151 -0.07 10.52 22.64
N MET A 152 -0.72 9.82 23.58
CA MET A 152 -2.18 9.73 23.66
C MET A 152 -2.83 11.10 23.94
N ALA A 153 -2.18 11.99 24.70
CA ALA A 153 -2.71 13.33 24.96
C ALA A 153 -2.76 14.16 23.68
N PHE A 154 -1.74 14.02 22.82
CA PHE A 154 -1.75 14.61 21.49
C PHE A 154 -2.90 14.06 20.62
N ILE A 155 -3.07 12.74 20.58
CA ILE A 155 -4.13 12.10 19.78
C ILE A 155 -5.52 12.52 20.25
N GLU A 156 -5.77 12.60 21.56
CA GLU A 156 -7.04 13.08 22.11
C GLU A 156 -7.30 14.57 21.84
N GLY A 157 -6.25 15.38 21.77
CA GLY A 157 -6.31 16.80 21.43
C GLY A 157 -6.40 17.10 19.92
N LEU A 158 -6.21 16.10 19.07
CA LEU A 158 -6.10 16.27 17.62
C LEU A 158 -7.33 16.93 16.96
N PRO A 159 -8.59 16.66 17.35
CA PRO A 159 -9.76 17.37 16.80
C PRO A 159 -9.66 18.89 16.94
N ARG A 160 -9.23 19.36 18.12
CA ARG A 160 -9.04 20.79 18.38
C ARG A 160 -7.91 21.36 17.53
N ILE A 161 -6.81 20.64 17.38
CA ILE A 161 -5.68 21.07 16.55
C ILE A 161 -6.12 21.19 15.08
N ILE A 162 -6.92 20.26 14.57
CA ILE A 162 -7.50 20.33 13.23
C ILE A 162 -8.35 21.59 13.07
N GLU A 163 -9.22 21.88 14.02
CA GLU A 163 -10.04 23.09 14.01
C GLU A 163 -9.18 24.37 14.02
N GLU A 164 -8.20 24.47 14.91
CA GLU A 164 -7.33 25.65 15.05
C GLU A 164 -6.51 25.91 13.78
N GLN A 165 -5.96 24.88 13.14
CA GLN A 165 -5.14 25.01 11.94
C GLN A 165 -5.92 25.57 10.73
N PHE A 166 -7.21 25.34 10.67
CA PHE A 166 -8.01 25.72 9.50
C PHE A 166 -8.99 26.88 9.74
N HIS A 167 -9.39 27.18 10.98
CA HIS A 167 -10.21 28.34 11.28
C HIS A 167 -9.41 29.66 11.38
N SER A 168 -8.10 29.61 11.64
CA SER A 168 -7.23 30.80 11.62
C SER A 168 -6.98 31.32 10.20
N ALA A 169 -7.06 30.47 9.17
CA ALA A 169 -6.89 30.86 7.78
C ALA A 169 -8.11 31.64 7.23
N GLU A 170 -9.31 31.38 7.74
CA GLU A 170 -10.52 32.09 7.29
C GLU A 170 -10.67 33.51 7.90
N ARG A 171 -9.92 33.86 8.96
CA ARG A 171 -9.97 35.15 9.63
C ARG A 171 -8.91 36.18 9.19
N GLY A 172 -8.07 35.84 8.21
CA GLY A 172 -6.84 36.58 7.90
C GLY A 172 -6.71 37.21 6.51
N LEU A 173 -7.79 37.49 5.76
CA LEU A 173 -7.70 38.30 4.55
C LEU A 173 -8.60 39.54 4.67
N PRO A 174 -8.06 40.78 4.53
CA PRO A 174 -8.88 41.97 4.31
C PRO A 174 -9.55 41.86 2.94
N VAL A 175 -10.84 41.87 2.91
CA VAL A 175 -11.65 42.02 1.68
C VAL A 175 -11.42 43.43 1.16
N GLU A 176 -10.70 43.60 0.07
CA GLU A 176 -10.75 44.83 -0.72
C GLU A 176 -12.11 44.87 -1.43
N GLU A 177 -12.90 45.87 -1.02
CA GLU A 177 -14.15 46.29 -1.69
C GLU A 177 -13.82 46.83 -3.09
N GLY A 178 -14.20 46.09 -4.13
CA GLY A 178 -14.24 46.55 -5.51
C GLY A 178 -15.68 46.59 -5.99
N THR A 179 -16.23 47.78 -6.01
CA THR A 179 -17.53 48.17 -6.58
C THR A 179 -17.59 47.80 -8.06
N GLU A 180 -18.69 47.16 -8.53
CA GLU A 180 -19.53 47.72 -9.61
C GLU A 180 -20.81 46.93 -9.90
N ASN A 181 -21.85 47.71 -10.15
CA ASN A 181 -23.23 47.36 -10.46
C ASN A 181 -23.38 46.53 -11.77
N SER A 182 -24.32 45.59 -11.82
CA SER A 182 -25.30 45.53 -12.89
C SER A 182 -26.55 44.74 -12.49
N LYS A 183 -27.71 45.37 -12.65
CA LYS A 183 -29.05 44.83 -12.52
C LYS A 183 -29.36 43.84 -13.64
N ALA A 184 -30.02 42.73 -13.33
CA ALA A 184 -30.99 42.09 -14.22
C ALA A 184 -32.05 41.36 -13.40
N GLU A 185 -33.29 41.81 -13.59
CA GLU A 185 -34.51 41.16 -13.12
C GLU A 185 -34.76 39.90 -13.93
N ALA A 186 -35.17 38.82 -13.28
CA ALA A 186 -36.12 37.85 -13.89
C ALA A 186 -36.52 36.74 -12.89
N ASP A 187 -37.79 36.58 -12.78
CA ASP A 187 -38.62 35.38 -12.65
C ASP A 187 -38.66 34.63 -11.32
N SER A 188 -39.75 34.85 -10.58
CA SER A 188 -40.02 34.35 -9.21
C SER A 188 -40.79 33.05 -9.12
N GLY A 189 -40.89 32.27 -10.21
CA GLY A 189 -41.71 31.03 -10.27
C GLY A 189 -40.95 29.70 -10.12
N MET A 190 -39.63 29.67 -10.29
CA MET A 190 -38.84 28.46 -10.38
C MET A 190 -37.93 28.22 -9.13
N GLN A 191 -37.90 29.19 -8.21
CA GLN A 191 -36.97 29.18 -7.07
C GLN A 191 -37.36 28.20 -5.95
N ASN A 192 -38.63 27.78 -5.82
CA ASN A 192 -39.06 26.93 -4.72
C ASN A 192 -38.76 25.43 -4.88
N HIS A 193 -38.54 24.95 -6.10
CA HIS A 193 -38.19 23.52 -6.33
C HIS A 193 -36.69 23.28 -6.35
N ILE A 194 -35.94 24.23 -6.88
CA ILE A 194 -34.46 24.20 -6.90
C ILE A 194 -33.88 24.42 -5.49
N GLY A 195 -34.47 25.31 -4.69
CA GLY A 195 -34.04 25.58 -3.32
C GLY A 195 -34.15 24.37 -2.38
N ARG A 196 -35.07 23.41 -2.64
CA ARG A 196 -35.22 22.21 -1.83
C ARG A 196 -34.21 21.10 -2.24
N LEU A 197 -33.82 21.03 -3.51
CA LEU A 197 -32.78 20.14 -4.01
C LEU A 197 -31.37 20.63 -3.65
N VAL A 198 -31.15 21.97 -3.69
CA VAL A 198 -29.88 22.58 -3.29
C VAL A 198 -29.64 22.43 -1.78
N LYS A 199 -30.67 22.58 -0.92
CA LYS A 199 -30.53 22.35 0.54
C LYS A 199 -30.21 20.89 0.88
N VAL A 200 -30.73 19.92 0.13
CA VAL A 200 -30.39 18.50 0.33
C VAL A 200 -28.97 18.20 -0.16
N SER A 201 -28.52 18.82 -1.26
CA SER A 201 -27.16 18.68 -1.77
C SER A 201 -26.12 19.38 -0.86
N GLU A 202 -26.44 20.58 -0.33
CA GLU A 202 -25.57 21.28 0.62
C GLU A 202 -25.38 20.53 1.93
N SER A 203 -26.43 19.87 2.44
CA SER A 203 -26.31 19.05 3.65
C SER A 203 -25.46 17.78 3.45
N ALA A 204 -25.51 17.17 2.29
CA ALA A 204 -24.72 15.98 1.95
C ALA A 204 -23.26 16.33 1.64
N THR A 205 -23.01 17.44 0.93
CA THR A 205 -21.66 17.95 0.68
C THR A 205 -21.00 18.43 1.96
N ALA A 206 -21.70 19.20 2.80
CA ALA A 206 -21.17 19.67 4.09
C ALA A 206 -20.82 18.52 5.05
N LYS A 207 -21.53 17.38 4.98
CA LYS A 207 -21.18 16.18 5.75
C LYS A 207 -19.91 15.52 5.23
N ALA A 208 -19.77 15.37 3.91
CA ALA A 208 -18.58 14.78 3.29
C ALA A 208 -17.33 15.66 3.52
N ASP A 209 -17.51 16.97 3.72
CA ASP A 209 -16.43 17.93 3.91
C ASP A 209 -15.77 17.85 5.29
N ASN A 210 -16.48 17.31 6.28
CA ASN A 210 -16.00 17.16 7.66
C ASN A 210 -15.53 15.73 7.98
N GLU A 211 -15.58 14.81 7.01
CA GLU A 211 -15.07 13.45 7.23
C GLU A 211 -13.55 13.46 7.39
N VAL A 212 -13.08 12.86 8.49
CA VAL A 212 -11.64 12.73 8.76
C VAL A 212 -11.16 11.35 8.35
N THR A 213 -10.16 11.34 7.48
CA THR A 213 -9.41 10.12 7.13
C THR A 213 -8.03 10.18 7.80
N VAL A 214 -7.72 9.18 8.60
CA VAL A 214 -6.40 9.03 9.22
C VAL A 214 -5.57 8.04 8.41
N PHE A 215 -4.35 8.44 8.08
CA PHE A 215 -3.32 7.58 7.48
C PHE A 215 -2.23 7.29 8.51
N LEU A 216 -1.78 6.03 8.57
CA LEU A 216 -0.70 5.55 9.42
C LEU A 216 0.23 4.64 8.62
N ASP A 217 1.53 4.92 8.66
CA ASP A 217 2.64 4.08 8.20
C ASP A 217 3.55 3.77 9.41
N PRO A 218 3.10 2.94 10.36
CA PRO A 218 3.82 2.75 11.60
C PRO A 218 5.15 2.04 11.35
N ALA A 219 6.21 2.56 11.96
CA ALA A 219 7.52 1.95 11.91
C ALA A 219 7.54 0.62 12.69
N ARG A 220 8.42 -0.29 12.30
CA ARG A 220 8.64 -1.51 13.08
C ARG A 220 9.47 -1.18 14.32
N ARG A 221 9.07 -1.70 15.48
CA ARG A 221 9.91 -1.68 16.68
C ARG A 221 10.98 -2.76 16.54
N ASP A 222 12.15 -2.41 16.05
CA ASP A 222 13.26 -3.35 15.96
C ASP A 222 14.48 -2.83 16.73
N SER A 223 14.47 -3.01 18.06
CA SER A 223 15.68 -2.88 18.88
C SER A 223 16.49 -4.18 18.99
N TYR A 224 15.98 -5.34 18.50
CA TYR A 224 16.61 -6.65 18.72
C TYR A 224 16.57 -7.63 17.55
N GLY A 225 16.23 -7.20 16.31
CA GLY A 225 16.27 -8.10 15.12
C GLY A 225 15.27 -9.25 15.14
N ARG A 226 14.20 -9.19 15.93
CA ARG A 226 13.17 -10.23 15.95
C ARG A 226 12.23 -10.08 14.77
N LYS A 227 11.82 -11.21 14.15
CA LYS A 227 10.76 -11.23 13.15
C LYS A 227 9.47 -10.71 13.78
N MET A 228 9.00 -9.56 13.31
CA MET A 228 7.73 -8.99 13.74
C MET A 228 6.61 -9.62 12.93
N VAL A 229 5.60 -10.08 13.61
CA VAL A 229 4.50 -10.87 13.02
C VAL A 229 3.16 -10.15 13.17
N SER A 230 3.00 -9.25 14.17
CA SER A 230 1.76 -8.59 14.54
C SER A 230 1.83 -7.06 14.36
N ILE A 231 0.65 -6.42 14.16
CA ILE A 231 0.52 -4.96 14.15
C ILE A 231 0.74 -4.32 15.53
N ARG A 232 0.72 -5.13 16.60
CA ARG A 232 1.06 -4.69 17.98
C ARG A 232 2.52 -4.32 18.15
N ASP A 233 3.38 -4.86 17.29
CA ASP A 233 4.83 -4.61 17.34
C ASP A 233 5.22 -3.33 16.60
N CYS A 234 4.25 -2.56 16.13
CA CYS A 234 4.48 -1.32 15.40
C CYS A 234 4.61 -0.10 16.33
N GLU A 235 5.24 0.96 15.86
CA GLU A 235 5.32 2.27 16.53
C GLU A 235 4.84 3.38 15.57
N PRO A 236 3.76 4.09 15.93
CA PRO A 236 2.92 3.94 17.12
C PRO A 236 2.16 2.60 17.17
N ASP A 237 1.76 2.17 18.38
CA ASP A 237 0.90 1.00 18.56
C ASP A 237 -0.50 1.30 18.01
N VAL A 238 -0.79 0.77 16.83
CA VAL A 238 -2.03 1.03 16.10
C VAL A 238 -3.25 0.67 16.94
N LEU A 239 -3.24 -0.50 17.61
CA LEU A 239 -4.40 -0.98 18.36
C LEU A 239 -4.69 -0.13 19.59
N ALA A 240 -3.65 0.38 20.25
CA ALA A 240 -3.79 1.32 21.36
C ALA A 240 -4.41 2.66 20.93
N LEU A 241 -4.18 3.09 19.69
CA LEU A 241 -4.74 4.34 19.16
C LEU A 241 -6.22 4.24 18.75
N LEU A 242 -6.72 3.04 18.37
CA LEU A 242 -8.07 2.88 17.81
C LEU A 242 -9.19 3.48 18.66
N PRO A 243 -9.21 3.35 20.01
CA PRO A 243 -10.28 3.93 20.84
C PRO A 243 -10.34 5.45 20.73
N ALA A 244 -9.20 6.15 20.76
CA ALA A 244 -9.14 7.61 20.64
C ALA A 244 -9.49 8.06 19.21
N LEU A 245 -8.91 7.41 18.19
CA LEU A 245 -9.19 7.70 16.79
C LEU A 245 -10.66 7.50 16.44
N SER A 246 -11.34 6.50 17.01
CA SER A 246 -12.76 6.22 16.72
C SER A 246 -13.71 7.35 17.09
N ARG A 247 -13.27 8.32 17.90
CA ARG A 247 -14.09 9.46 18.31
C ARG A 247 -14.33 10.47 17.20
N PHE A 248 -13.39 10.59 16.25
CA PHE A 248 -13.43 11.62 15.20
C PHE A 248 -13.10 11.13 13.78
N THR A 249 -12.51 9.95 13.64
CA THR A 249 -12.07 9.42 12.33
C THR A 249 -13.20 8.62 11.68
N SER A 250 -13.50 8.90 10.41
CA SER A 250 -14.45 8.11 9.59
C SER A 250 -13.78 6.94 8.90
N THR A 251 -12.54 7.13 8.46
CA THR A 251 -11.76 6.14 7.71
C THR A 251 -10.33 6.07 8.24
N LEU A 252 -9.88 4.86 8.51
CA LEU A 252 -8.49 4.58 8.88
C LEU A 252 -7.82 3.83 7.72
N ILE A 253 -6.63 4.28 7.34
CA ILE A 253 -5.79 3.64 6.33
C ILE A 253 -4.45 3.30 6.96
N LEU A 254 -4.14 2.01 6.98
CA LEU A 254 -2.88 1.50 7.51
C LEU A 254 -2.01 1.01 6.37
N LYS A 255 -0.81 1.56 6.26
CA LYS A 255 0.25 1.04 5.40
C LYS A 255 1.16 0.16 6.25
N LEU A 256 1.23 -1.09 5.91
CA LEU A 256 1.98 -2.09 6.66
C LEU A 256 3.05 -2.74 5.79
N SER A 257 4.04 -3.33 6.43
CA SER A 257 5.04 -4.13 5.74
C SER A 257 4.39 -5.32 5.03
N PRO A 258 4.78 -5.66 3.79
CA PRO A 258 4.28 -6.84 3.10
C PRO A 258 4.69 -8.16 3.79
N MET A 259 5.57 -8.10 4.79
CA MET A 259 5.96 -9.29 5.58
C MET A 259 4.93 -9.66 6.66
N LEU A 260 4.05 -8.72 7.05
CA LEU A 260 3.00 -8.99 8.05
C LEU A 260 1.92 -9.94 7.50
N ASP A 261 1.32 -10.72 8.40
CA ASP A 261 0.16 -11.54 8.05
C ASP A 261 -1.09 -10.67 7.99
N TRP A 262 -1.64 -10.52 6.80
CA TRP A 262 -2.82 -9.71 6.59
C TRP A 262 -4.08 -10.31 7.25
N HIS A 263 -4.16 -11.63 7.40
CA HIS A 263 -5.29 -12.28 8.06
C HIS A 263 -5.34 -11.92 9.54
N GLU A 264 -4.17 -11.92 10.18
CA GLU A 264 -4.06 -11.55 11.59
C GLU A 264 -4.33 -10.07 11.79
N ALA A 265 -3.76 -9.21 10.95
CA ALA A 265 -4.02 -7.78 11.00
C ALA A 265 -5.52 -7.44 10.87
N VAL A 266 -6.23 -8.08 9.93
CA VAL A 266 -7.69 -7.93 9.78
C VAL A 266 -8.43 -8.38 11.03
N ARG A 267 -8.07 -9.54 11.60
CA ARG A 267 -8.69 -10.05 12.82
C ARG A 267 -8.46 -9.11 14.01
N GLU A 268 -7.24 -8.64 14.21
CA GLU A 268 -6.90 -7.74 15.32
C GLU A 268 -7.63 -6.39 15.21
N ILE A 269 -7.70 -5.78 14.03
CA ILE A 269 -8.43 -4.52 13.82
C ILE A 269 -9.93 -4.70 14.08
N ASN A 270 -10.53 -5.76 13.55
CA ASN A 270 -11.95 -6.03 13.74
C ASN A 270 -12.28 -6.39 15.20
N ALA A 271 -11.34 -7.00 15.93
CA ALA A 271 -11.53 -7.39 17.34
C ALA A 271 -11.25 -6.24 18.33
N ALA A 272 -10.33 -5.32 18.01
CA ALA A 272 -9.88 -4.27 18.93
C ALA A 272 -10.98 -3.28 19.36
N GLY A 273 -12.12 -3.31 18.71
CA GLY A 273 -13.28 -2.48 19.07
C GLY A 273 -14.25 -3.10 20.07
N CYS A 274 -14.07 -4.35 20.43
CA CYS A 274 -15.01 -5.06 21.29
C CYS A 274 -14.81 -4.80 22.79
N VAL A 275 -13.88 -3.95 23.19
CA VAL A 275 -13.70 -3.60 24.61
C VAL A 275 -14.72 -2.54 24.98
N VAL A 276 -15.82 -2.97 25.59
CA VAL A 276 -16.71 -2.07 26.33
C VAL A 276 -15.88 -1.42 27.42
N ALA A 277 -15.83 -0.09 27.42
CA ALA A 277 -15.36 0.66 28.57
C ALA A 277 -16.24 0.25 29.77
N VAL A 278 -15.75 -0.63 30.61
CA VAL A 278 -16.34 -0.85 31.93
C VAL A 278 -16.03 0.43 32.70
N ASP A 279 -17.07 1.25 32.87
CA ASP A 279 -17.03 2.38 33.80
C ASP A 279 -16.57 1.83 35.17
N LYS A 280 -15.39 2.27 35.62
CA LYS A 280 -14.80 1.93 36.91
C LYS A 280 -15.65 2.36 38.11
N ALA A 281 -16.85 2.87 37.89
CA ALA A 281 -17.73 3.39 38.95
C ALA A 281 -18.59 2.34 39.65
N ASN A 282 -18.64 1.10 39.17
CA ASN A 282 -19.50 0.04 39.79
C ASN A 282 -18.79 -1.32 39.86
N MET A 283 -17.61 -1.38 40.46
CA MET A 283 -17.00 -2.66 40.87
C MET A 283 -17.36 -2.96 42.29
N VAL A 284 -18.26 -3.91 42.50
CA VAL A 284 -18.34 -4.71 43.72
C VAL A 284 -17.21 -5.74 43.64
N PRO A 285 -16.38 -5.93 44.65
CA PRO A 285 -15.32 -6.91 44.64
C PRO A 285 -15.91 -8.32 44.84
N GLU A 286 -15.83 -9.17 43.83
CA GLU A 286 -15.89 -10.61 43.98
C GLU A 286 -14.47 -11.17 43.88
N ASP A 287 -14.03 -11.76 45.02
CA ASP A 287 -12.86 -12.60 45.11
C ASP A 287 -13.07 -13.85 44.25
N ASP A 288 -12.17 -14.12 43.31
CA ASP A 288 -11.46 -15.35 43.09
C ASP A 288 -10.87 -15.47 41.68
N ALA A 289 -9.63 -15.91 41.69
CA ALA A 289 -8.71 -16.15 40.64
C ALA A 289 -9.23 -16.87 39.38
N ASN A 290 -8.89 -16.34 38.20
CA ASN A 290 -8.17 -17.06 37.15
C ASN A 290 -7.79 -16.05 36.04
N ALA A 291 -6.51 -15.72 36.01
CA ALA A 291 -5.89 -15.04 34.92
C ALA A 291 -5.72 -16.05 33.77
N ASP A 292 -6.46 -15.86 32.70
CA ASP A 292 -6.14 -16.20 31.31
C ASP A 292 -7.44 -16.22 30.51
N GLY A 293 -7.53 -15.34 29.52
CA GLY A 293 -8.59 -15.43 28.53
C GLY A 293 -9.59 -14.27 28.52
N VAL A 294 -9.20 -13.13 27.96
CA VAL A 294 -10.17 -12.12 27.53
C VAL A 294 -10.89 -12.66 26.29
N GLY A 295 -12.01 -13.34 26.54
CA GLY A 295 -12.95 -13.75 25.50
C GLY A 295 -13.84 -12.56 25.08
N PRO A 296 -14.37 -12.53 23.86
CA PRO A 296 -15.23 -11.45 23.39
C PRO A 296 -16.55 -11.44 24.16
N THR A 297 -16.93 -10.28 24.70
CA THR A 297 -18.25 -10.09 25.32
C THR A 297 -19.34 -10.09 24.24
N LYS A 298 -20.48 -10.72 24.52
CA LYS A 298 -21.58 -11.03 23.59
C LYS A 298 -22.29 -9.81 22.93
N ASP A 299 -21.95 -8.56 23.28
CA ASP A 299 -22.56 -7.32 22.77
C ASP A 299 -21.56 -6.24 22.33
N GLY A 300 -20.29 -6.57 22.19
CA GLY A 300 -19.25 -5.60 21.80
C GLY A 300 -19.25 -5.29 20.29
N LYS A 301 -19.77 -4.13 19.90
CA LYS A 301 -19.63 -3.65 18.53
C LYS A 301 -18.19 -3.20 18.26
N SER A 302 -17.58 -3.69 17.18
CA SER A 302 -16.27 -3.25 16.72
C SER A 302 -16.24 -1.72 16.52
N LEU A 303 -15.12 -1.06 16.87
CA LEU A 303 -14.94 0.38 16.60
C LEU A 303 -14.69 0.65 15.12
N PHE A 304 -13.87 -0.20 14.49
CA PHE A 304 -13.57 -0.16 13.08
C PHE A 304 -13.84 -1.54 12.45
N THR A 305 -14.31 -1.54 11.21
CA THR A 305 -14.42 -2.76 10.41
C THR A 305 -13.59 -2.59 9.14
N VAL A 306 -12.75 -3.58 8.84
CA VAL A 306 -11.96 -3.60 7.62
C VAL A 306 -12.90 -3.65 6.41
N SER A 307 -12.78 -2.67 5.54
CA SER A 307 -13.55 -2.54 4.30
C SER A 307 -12.78 -3.02 3.07
N SER A 308 -11.45 -2.90 3.08
CA SER A 308 -10.62 -3.47 2.03
C SER A 308 -9.20 -3.75 2.49
N VAL A 309 -8.58 -4.72 1.84
CA VAL A 309 -7.17 -5.08 1.97
C VAL A 309 -6.54 -5.00 0.59
N HIS A 310 -5.42 -4.29 0.47
CA HIS A 310 -4.71 -4.13 -0.80
C HIS A 310 -3.27 -4.65 -0.64
N ILE A 311 -2.90 -5.63 -1.42
CA ILE A 311 -1.53 -6.11 -1.53
C ILE A 311 -0.93 -5.48 -2.78
N VAL A 312 -0.01 -4.55 -2.57
CA VAL A 312 0.56 -3.74 -3.65
C VAL A 312 1.95 -4.23 -4.00
N ALA A 313 2.11 -4.66 -5.24
CA ALA A 313 3.37 -5.06 -5.82
C ALA A 313 3.76 -4.11 -6.97
N VAL A 314 5.05 -3.98 -7.19
CA VAL A 314 5.66 -3.28 -8.31
C VAL A 314 6.73 -4.18 -8.92
N ARG A 315 6.65 -4.43 -10.21
CA ARG A 315 7.57 -5.33 -10.92
C ARG A 315 7.63 -6.72 -10.29
N ASN A 316 6.46 -7.26 -9.95
CA ASN A 316 6.31 -8.57 -9.31
C ASN A 316 7.03 -8.70 -7.95
N GLU A 317 7.17 -7.61 -7.21
CA GLU A 317 7.70 -7.59 -5.85
C GLU A 317 6.72 -6.87 -4.91
N CYS A 318 6.21 -7.56 -3.87
CA CYS A 318 5.32 -6.95 -2.88
C CYS A 318 6.04 -5.82 -2.16
N LYS A 319 5.47 -4.61 -2.23
CA LYS A 319 6.04 -3.40 -1.63
C LYS A 319 5.34 -3.01 -0.34
N GLU A 320 4.03 -3.12 -0.30
CA GLU A 320 3.24 -2.70 0.85
C GLU A 320 1.92 -3.47 0.95
N LEU A 321 1.40 -3.55 2.16
CA LEU A 321 0.08 -4.01 2.51
C LEU A 321 -0.71 -2.80 3.00
N LEU A 322 -1.86 -2.49 2.35
CA LEU A 322 -2.76 -1.43 2.81
C LEU A 322 -4.02 -2.06 3.37
N ILE A 323 -4.45 -1.60 4.54
CA ILE A 323 -5.73 -1.97 5.14
C ILE A 323 -6.55 -0.70 5.28
N VAL A 324 -7.76 -0.70 4.73
CA VAL A 324 -8.73 0.37 4.88
C VAL A 324 -9.82 -0.10 5.84
N ALA A 325 -10.02 0.62 6.91
CA ALA A 325 -11.05 0.31 7.90
C ALA A 325 -12.01 1.50 8.07
N LYS A 326 -13.30 1.21 8.22
CA LYS A 326 -14.37 2.20 8.41
C LYS A 326 -14.85 2.21 9.85
N ASN A 327 -15.10 3.38 10.37
CA ASN A 327 -15.61 3.57 11.73
C ASN A 327 -17.08 3.14 11.83
N CYS A 328 -17.36 2.17 12.69
CA CYS A 328 -18.72 1.65 12.88
C CYS A 328 -19.63 2.58 13.67
N ARG A 329 -19.08 3.44 14.56
CA ARG A 329 -19.87 4.38 15.37
C ARG A 329 -20.46 5.51 14.51
N GLN A 330 -19.71 6.03 13.57
CA GLN A 330 -20.19 7.08 12.69
C GLN A 330 -21.27 6.58 11.72
N LYS A 331 -21.20 5.31 11.31
CA LYS A 331 -22.23 4.67 10.49
C LYS A 331 -23.61 4.70 11.17
N ALA A 332 -23.66 4.50 12.49
CA ALA A 332 -24.88 4.55 13.28
C ALA A 332 -25.45 5.97 13.49
N LEU A 333 -24.58 6.98 13.54
CA LEU A 333 -24.97 8.39 13.78
C LEU A 333 -25.49 9.08 12.52
N TYR A 334 -25.07 8.66 11.34
CA TYR A 334 -25.35 9.37 10.09
C TYR A 334 -26.40 8.71 9.20
N GLY A 335 -27.09 7.63 9.66
CA GLY A 335 -28.24 7.05 8.96
C GLY A 335 -27.94 6.67 7.50
N GLY A 336 -26.71 6.25 7.21
CA GLY A 336 -26.33 5.78 5.89
C GLY A 336 -27.01 4.44 5.63
N CYS A 337 -27.69 4.35 4.47
CA CYS A 337 -28.30 3.11 3.99
C CYS A 337 -27.33 1.94 4.19
N GLU A 338 -27.85 0.84 4.68
CA GLU A 338 -27.24 -0.49 4.61
C GLU A 338 -27.04 -0.87 3.13
N HIS A 339 -26.12 -0.22 2.44
CA HIS A 339 -25.47 -0.89 1.34
C HIS A 339 -24.45 -1.81 2.02
N ASP A 340 -24.77 -3.08 2.05
CA ASP A 340 -23.87 -4.16 2.38
C ASP A 340 -22.62 -4.02 1.50
N TYR A 341 -21.68 -3.19 1.96
CA TYR A 341 -20.40 -3.05 1.28
C TYR A 341 -19.61 -4.29 1.64
N GLU A 342 -19.64 -5.25 0.74
CA GLU A 342 -18.87 -6.47 0.91
C GLU A 342 -17.38 -6.11 0.95
N PRO A 343 -16.65 -6.41 2.05
CA PRO A 343 -15.23 -6.12 2.14
C PRO A 343 -14.46 -6.83 1.04
N LYS A 344 -13.46 -6.15 0.45
CA LYS A 344 -12.72 -6.66 -0.72
C LYS A 344 -11.23 -6.82 -0.48
N MET A 345 -10.68 -7.83 -1.12
CA MET A 345 -9.26 -8.02 -1.32
C MET A 345 -8.87 -7.51 -2.72
N TYR A 346 -7.78 -6.75 -2.79
CA TYR A 346 -7.16 -6.27 -4.04
C TYR A 346 -5.71 -6.73 -4.12
N CYS A 347 -5.38 -7.46 -5.17
CA CYS A 347 -4.01 -7.84 -5.51
C CYS A 347 -3.57 -7.00 -6.70
N VAL A 348 -2.59 -6.13 -6.49
CA VAL A 348 -2.17 -5.12 -7.47
C VAL A 348 -0.70 -5.33 -7.84
N ASP A 349 -0.39 -5.36 -9.14
CA ASP A 349 0.98 -5.41 -9.64
C ASP A 349 1.09 -4.58 -10.93
N ASP A 350 1.88 -3.49 -10.89
CA ASP A 350 2.08 -2.55 -12.01
C ASP A 350 0.77 -2.11 -12.71
N GLY A 351 -0.30 -1.87 -11.92
CA GLY A 351 -1.59 -1.43 -12.42
C GLY A 351 -2.55 -2.57 -12.82
N ASN A 352 -2.09 -3.82 -12.91
CA ASN A 352 -2.97 -4.98 -13.03
C ASN A 352 -3.63 -5.25 -11.68
N VAL A 353 -4.95 -5.37 -11.67
CA VAL A 353 -5.73 -5.56 -10.44
C VAL A 353 -6.55 -6.85 -10.54
N PHE A 354 -6.32 -7.77 -9.63
CA PHE A 354 -7.23 -8.86 -9.33
C PHE A 354 -7.93 -8.57 -8.01
N SER A 355 -9.25 -8.73 -7.96
CA SER A 355 -10.01 -8.50 -6.72
C SER A 355 -11.04 -9.60 -6.49
N CYS A 356 -11.32 -9.86 -5.22
CA CYS A 356 -12.35 -10.78 -4.77
C CYS A 356 -12.97 -10.27 -3.45
N SER A 357 -13.98 -10.93 -2.97
CA SER A 357 -14.51 -10.67 -1.64
C SER A 357 -13.46 -11.02 -0.59
N LEU A 358 -13.36 -10.21 0.47
CA LEU A 358 -12.44 -10.48 1.57
C LEU A 358 -12.82 -11.79 2.28
N LYS A 359 -14.11 -12.12 2.35
CA LYS A 359 -14.62 -13.37 2.89
C LYS A 359 -14.07 -14.56 2.09
N GLU A 360 -14.22 -14.55 0.77
CA GLU A 360 -13.67 -15.59 -0.10
C GLU A 360 -12.15 -15.70 0.05
N ALA A 361 -11.44 -14.56 0.12
CA ALA A 361 -9.98 -14.55 0.28
C ALA A 361 -9.52 -15.19 1.62
N MET A 362 -10.35 -15.12 2.68
CA MET A 362 -10.09 -15.72 3.99
C MET A 362 -10.47 -17.20 4.07
N GLU A 363 -11.26 -17.70 3.13
CA GLU A 363 -11.62 -19.12 3.07
C GLU A 363 -10.48 -19.93 2.49
N HIS A 364 -10.29 -21.15 3.01
CA HIS A 364 -9.30 -22.10 2.52
C HIS A 364 -10.03 -23.25 1.83
N SER A 365 -10.19 -23.12 0.51
CA SER A 365 -10.75 -24.19 -0.31
C SER A 365 -9.68 -24.84 -1.19
N ALA A 366 -9.82 -26.13 -1.42
CA ALA A 366 -8.91 -26.86 -2.30
C ALA A 366 -9.09 -26.40 -3.77
N VAL A 367 -7.98 -26.30 -4.48
CA VAL A 367 -7.97 -26.08 -5.93
C VAL A 367 -8.06 -27.43 -6.63
N ALA A 368 -8.91 -27.53 -7.66
CA ALA A 368 -8.94 -28.70 -8.53
C ALA A 368 -7.57 -28.89 -9.19
N LEU A 369 -7.09 -30.14 -9.27
CA LEU A 369 -5.77 -30.44 -9.80
C LEU A 369 -5.88 -31.09 -11.19
N ALA A 370 -5.10 -30.56 -12.13
CA ALA A 370 -5.02 -31.08 -13.49
C ALA A 370 -4.08 -32.29 -13.57
N THR A 371 -4.40 -33.20 -14.45
CA THR A 371 -3.43 -34.19 -14.92
C THR A 371 -2.61 -33.61 -16.06
N LEU A 372 -1.31 -33.43 -15.86
CA LEU A 372 -0.44 -32.91 -16.90
C LEU A 372 -0.19 -34.02 -17.95
N PRO A 373 -0.26 -33.72 -19.27
CA PRO A 373 0.08 -34.67 -20.29
C PRO A 373 1.58 -35.01 -20.20
N THR A 374 1.91 -36.24 -19.86
CA THR A 374 3.28 -36.75 -19.87
C THR A 374 3.59 -37.40 -21.23
N GLY A 375 4.70 -37.04 -21.86
CA GLY A 375 5.15 -37.58 -23.14
C GLY A 375 4.73 -36.78 -24.37
N ASP A 376 4.98 -37.34 -25.57
CA ASP A 376 4.68 -36.69 -26.88
C ASP A 376 3.18 -36.75 -27.26
N GLY A 377 2.30 -36.77 -26.26
CA GLY A 377 0.85 -36.82 -26.44
C GLY A 377 0.34 -35.58 -27.19
N GLY A 378 -0.26 -35.83 -28.33
CA GLY A 378 -0.70 -34.92 -29.39
C GLY A 378 -1.22 -33.57 -28.96
N ALA A 379 -0.90 -32.65 -29.76
CA ALA A 379 -1.13 -31.21 -29.95
C ALA A 379 -2.32 -30.51 -29.24
N VAL A 380 -2.56 -30.74 -27.95
CA VAL A 380 -3.37 -29.81 -27.17
C VAL A 380 -2.44 -28.75 -26.60
N THR A 381 -2.52 -27.55 -27.15
CA THR A 381 -1.75 -26.40 -26.62
C THR A 381 -2.20 -26.14 -25.19
N THR A 382 -1.32 -26.40 -24.22
CA THR A 382 -1.57 -26.17 -22.81
C THR A 382 -0.72 -24.99 -22.35
N TYR A 383 -1.32 -24.10 -21.57
CA TYR A 383 -0.67 -22.93 -21.01
C TYR A 383 -0.45 -23.10 -19.50
N LEU A 384 0.71 -22.66 -19.04
CA LEU A 384 1.07 -22.57 -17.64
C LEU A 384 0.90 -21.13 -17.15
N TYR A 385 0.23 -20.96 -16.05
CA TYR A 385 -0.07 -19.70 -15.41
C TYR A 385 0.67 -19.60 -14.08
N VAL A 386 1.42 -18.52 -13.90
CA VAL A 386 2.22 -18.24 -12.69
C VAL A 386 1.72 -16.96 -12.07
N PRO A 387 0.97 -17.01 -10.96
CA PRO A 387 0.45 -15.81 -10.31
C PRO A 387 1.56 -14.82 -9.94
N ASN A 388 1.24 -13.53 -9.95
CA ASN A 388 2.14 -12.49 -9.50
C ASN A 388 2.32 -12.51 -7.96
N SER A 389 3.27 -11.73 -7.48
CA SER A 389 3.63 -11.70 -6.06
C SER A 389 2.49 -11.21 -5.16
N ALA A 390 1.60 -10.33 -5.64
CA ALA A 390 0.46 -9.85 -4.87
C ALA A 390 -0.55 -10.99 -4.62
N VAL A 391 -0.91 -11.75 -5.66
CA VAL A 391 -1.77 -12.94 -5.54
C VAL A 391 -1.11 -14.02 -4.68
N MET A 392 0.20 -14.22 -4.85
CA MET A 392 0.97 -15.17 -4.03
C MET A 392 0.92 -14.80 -2.54
N LYS A 393 0.99 -13.52 -2.21
CA LYS A 393 0.88 -13.03 -0.83
C LYS A 393 -0.55 -13.10 -0.30
N ALA A 394 -1.56 -12.87 -1.15
CA ALA A 394 -2.97 -12.99 -0.76
C ALA A 394 -3.35 -14.41 -0.40
N GLY A 395 -2.79 -15.42 -1.09
CA GLY A 395 -3.09 -16.82 -0.84
C GLY A 395 -4.46 -17.28 -1.36
N CYS A 396 -5.24 -16.42 -2.03
CA CYS A 396 -6.60 -16.70 -2.51
C CYS A 396 -6.62 -17.54 -3.82
N PHE A 397 -5.87 -18.65 -3.83
CA PHE A 397 -5.66 -19.46 -5.04
C PHE A 397 -6.92 -20.15 -5.56
N HIS A 398 -7.83 -20.55 -4.67
CA HIS A 398 -9.10 -21.18 -5.07
C HIS A 398 -10.02 -20.17 -5.77
N VAL A 399 -10.05 -18.91 -5.31
CA VAL A 399 -10.80 -17.82 -5.97
C VAL A 399 -10.21 -17.52 -7.33
N LEU A 400 -8.87 -17.40 -7.42
CA LEU A 400 -8.16 -17.23 -8.68
C LEU A 400 -8.49 -18.36 -9.67
N ALA A 401 -8.40 -19.61 -9.22
CA ALA A 401 -8.65 -20.79 -10.05
C ALA A 401 -10.10 -20.81 -10.59
N SER A 402 -11.06 -20.53 -9.73
CA SER A 402 -12.47 -20.42 -10.10
C SER A 402 -12.73 -19.28 -11.10
N HIS A 403 -12.19 -18.09 -10.81
CA HIS A 403 -12.40 -16.88 -11.64
C HIS A 403 -11.88 -17.06 -13.07
N TYR A 404 -10.70 -17.65 -13.23
CA TYR A 404 -10.06 -17.84 -14.53
C TYR A 404 -10.32 -19.21 -15.15
N ALA A 405 -11.02 -20.10 -14.47
CA ALA A 405 -11.24 -21.50 -14.88
C ALA A 405 -9.91 -22.19 -15.24
N VAL A 406 -8.99 -22.20 -14.28
CA VAL A 406 -7.68 -22.86 -14.36
C VAL A 406 -7.55 -23.91 -13.26
N ASP A 407 -6.85 -25.00 -13.55
CA ASP A 407 -6.60 -26.07 -12.58
C ASP A 407 -5.18 -26.00 -12.03
N GLY A 408 -5.01 -26.36 -10.76
CA GLY A 408 -3.70 -26.43 -10.13
C GLY A 408 -2.85 -27.57 -10.67
N VAL A 409 -1.55 -27.36 -10.75
CA VAL A 409 -0.60 -28.39 -11.20
C VAL A 409 -0.35 -29.44 -10.11
N GLY A 410 -0.34 -29.03 -8.86
CA GLY A 410 -0.12 -29.92 -7.72
C GLY A 410 -0.22 -29.18 -6.40
N PRO A 411 -0.26 -29.90 -5.27
CA PRO A 411 -0.37 -29.29 -3.95
C PRO A 411 0.78 -28.33 -3.70
N ASN A 412 0.48 -27.13 -3.20
CA ASN A 412 1.48 -26.11 -2.86
C ASN A 412 2.42 -25.69 -4.00
N SER A 413 2.10 -26.05 -5.25
CA SER A 413 2.88 -25.64 -6.44
C SER A 413 2.63 -24.16 -6.77
N HIS A 414 1.40 -23.67 -6.52
CA HIS A 414 0.91 -22.36 -6.94
C HIS A 414 1.17 -22.08 -8.42
N LEU A 415 1.11 -23.15 -9.22
CA LEU A 415 1.15 -23.14 -10.67
C LEU A 415 -0.18 -23.64 -11.18
N PHE A 416 -0.69 -23.05 -12.25
CA PHE A 416 -1.98 -23.39 -12.82
C PHE A 416 -1.87 -23.68 -14.31
N VAL A 417 -2.82 -24.43 -14.85
CA VAL A 417 -2.85 -24.81 -16.27
C VAL A 417 -4.26 -24.64 -16.84
N ALA A 418 -4.31 -24.33 -18.13
CA ALA A 418 -5.53 -24.40 -18.93
C ALA A 418 -5.20 -24.73 -20.39
N GLY A 419 -6.15 -25.34 -21.10
CA GLY A 419 -6.03 -25.67 -22.52
C GLY A 419 -6.21 -24.48 -23.47
N ARG A 420 -6.37 -23.26 -22.96
CA ARG A 420 -6.57 -22.02 -23.73
C ARG A 420 -5.74 -20.90 -23.15
N MET A 421 -5.40 -19.91 -23.95
CA MET A 421 -4.83 -18.67 -23.46
C MET A 421 -5.94 -17.82 -22.81
N ILE A 422 -5.64 -17.25 -21.64
CA ILE A 422 -6.56 -16.44 -20.84
C ILE A 422 -5.97 -15.04 -20.72
N ASP A 423 -6.72 -14.06 -21.22
CA ASP A 423 -6.33 -12.67 -21.11
C ASP A 423 -6.60 -12.13 -19.70
N GLY A 424 -5.79 -11.17 -19.26
CA GLY A 424 -5.96 -10.50 -17.98
C GLY A 424 -5.63 -11.36 -16.74
N PHE A 425 -5.01 -12.53 -16.91
CA PHE A 425 -4.54 -13.30 -15.76
C PHE A 425 -3.52 -12.51 -14.94
N PRO A 426 -3.67 -12.42 -13.61
CA PRO A 426 -2.80 -11.61 -12.75
C PRO A 426 -1.46 -12.31 -12.51
N GLY A 427 -0.61 -12.35 -13.52
CA GLY A 427 0.67 -13.05 -13.48
C GLY A 427 1.29 -13.24 -14.85
N ARG A 428 2.14 -14.28 -14.98
CA ARG A 428 2.83 -14.60 -16.21
C ARG A 428 2.24 -15.84 -16.85
N VAL A 429 2.12 -15.82 -18.17
CA VAL A 429 1.58 -16.92 -18.98
C VAL A 429 2.69 -17.51 -19.84
N PHE A 430 2.75 -18.83 -19.89
CA PHE A 430 3.73 -19.59 -20.66
C PHE A 430 3.04 -20.68 -21.46
N ARG A 431 3.52 -20.94 -22.65
CA ARG A 431 3.10 -22.12 -23.43
C ARG A 431 3.96 -23.32 -23.02
N ILE A 432 3.34 -24.43 -22.62
CA ILE A 432 4.04 -25.66 -22.30
C ILE A 432 4.56 -26.27 -23.60
N VAL A 433 5.85 -26.62 -23.62
CA VAL A 433 6.53 -27.25 -24.74
C VAL A 433 6.71 -28.75 -24.46
N ALA A 434 7.05 -29.10 -23.22
CA ALA A 434 7.20 -30.47 -22.79
C ALA A 434 7.06 -30.62 -21.28
N VAL A 435 6.66 -31.77 -20.81
CA VAL A 435 6.72 -32.18 -19.40
C VAL A 435 7.64 -33.39 -19.31
N SER A 436 8.62 -33.34 -18.42
CA SER A 436 9.62 -34.39 -18.24
C SER A 436 9.69 -34.82 -16.78
N SER A 437 9.79 -36.09 -16.54
CA SER A 437 10.21 -36.57 -15.21
C SER A 437 11.70 -36.28 -14.98
N MET A 438 12.20 -36.63 -13.78
CA MET A 438 13.63 -36.51 -13.48
C MET A 438 14.48 -37.65 -14.06
N ASN A 439 13.88 -38.49 -14.93
CA ASN A 439 14.56 -39.62 -15.63
C ASN A 439 15.57 -39.08 -16.65
N LYS A 440 16.79 -39.59 -16.63
CA LYS A 440 17.89 -39.13 -17.48
C LYS A 440 17.59 -39.21 -18.99
N ARG A 441 16.83 -40.22 -19.42
CA ARG A 441 16.48 -40.41 -20.83
C ARG A 441 15.47 -39.38 -21.31
N GLU A 442 14.46 -39.14 -20.50
CA GLU A 442 13.42 -38.12 -20.78
C GLU A 442 14.00 -36.70 -20.75
N LEU A 443 14.84 -36.38 -19.75
CA LEU A 443 15.53 -35.10 -19.68
C LEU A 443 16.36 -34.82 -20.93
N LYS A 444 17.12 -35.82 -21.40
CA LYS A 444 17.93 -35.68 -22.61
C LYS A 444 17.09 -35.40 -23.86
N ARG A 445 15.89 -35.99 -23.94
CA ARG A 445 14.95 -35.75 -25.05
C ARG A 445 14.32 -34.37 -24.95
N SER A 446 13.76 -34.05 -23.80
CA SER A 446 12.97 -32.79 -23.58
C SER A 446 13.84 -31.55 -23.57
N LEU A 447 15.12 -31.65 -23.25
CA LEU A 447 16.08 -30.55 -23.22
C LEU A 447 17.08 -30.59 -24.39
N ALA A 448 16.78 -31.37 -25.43
CA ALA A 448 17.67 -31.42 -26.60
C ALA A 448 17.86 -30.03 -27.21
N GLY A 449 19.12 -29.58 -27.32
CA GLY A 449 19.47 -28.24 -27.86
C GLY A 449 19.31 -27.06 -26.88
N VAL A 450 18.79 -27.28 -25.68
CA VAL A 450 18.65 -26.22 -24.67
C VAL A 450 19.97 -26.00 -23.92
N LYS A 451 20.63 -24.87 -24.15
CA LYS A 451 21.88 -24.48 -23.48
C LYS A 451 21.63 -23.48 -22.36
N HIS A 452 20.57 -22.65 -22.48
CA HIS A 452 20.22 -21.62 -21.56
C HIS A 452 18.76 -21.79 -21.12
N ALA A 453 18.48 -21.65 -19.83
CA ALA A 453 17.11 -21.70 -19.32
C ALA A 453 16.97 -20.91 -18.00
N ASN A 454 15.82 -20.25 -17.86
CA ASN A 454 15.37 -19.62 -16.62
C ASN A 454 14.68 -20.69 -15.76
N ILE A 455 15.25 -21.05 -14.61
CA ILE A 455 14.72 -22.10 -13.75
C ILE A 455 14.01 -21.50 -12.55
N ALA A 456 12.82 -22.03 -12.26
CA ALA A 456 12.07 -21.74 -11.03
C ALA A 456 11.66 -23.08 -10.37
N THR A 457 11.72 -23.13 -9.04
CA THR A 457 11.27 -24.28 -8.25
C THR A 457 10.02 -23.91 -7.46
N ARG A 458 9.03 -24.81 -7.43
CA ARG A 458 7.79 -24.69 -6.68
C ARG A 458 7.44 -26.04 -6.06
N ASN A 459 7.48 -26.13 -4.72
CA ASN A 459 7.31 -27.40 -4.02
C ASN A 459 8.16 -28.53 -4.61
N PHE A 460 9.46 -28.32 -4.68
CA PHE A 460 10.40 -29.23 -5.32
C PHE A 460 11.63 -29.47 -4.40
N PRO A 461 12.15 -30.72 -4.32
CA PRO A 461 13.16 -31.06 -3.30
C PRO A 461 14.59 -30.60 -3.62
N MET A 462 14.81 -29.90 -4.74
CA MET A 462 16.13 -29.40 -5.13
C MET A 462 16.12 -27.88 -5.30
N SER A 463 17.27 -27.24 -4.97
CA SER A 463 17.45 -25.80 -5.25
C SER A 463 17.66 -25.54 -6.76
N VAL A 464 17.46 -24.28 -7.17
CA VAL A 464 17.67 -23.85 -8.55
C VAL A 464 19.11 -24.12 -9.00
N GLU A 465 20.11 -23.89 -8.13
CA GLU A 465 21.53 -24.13 -8.43
C GLU A 465 21.82 -25.61 -8.63
N ALA A 466 21.25 -26.48 -7.78
CA ALA A 466 21.41 -27.91 -7.90
C ALA A 466 20.79 -28.46 -9.21
N LEU A 467 19.58 -27.95 -9.55
CA LEU A 467 18.93 -28.27 -10.82
C LEU A 467 19.76 -27.80 -12.01
N ARG A 468 20.24 -26.56 -11.99
CA ARG A 468 21.06 -25.99 -13.07
C ARG A 468 22.30 -26.83 -13.37
N LYS A 469 23.00 -27.27 -12.32
CA LYS A 469 24.13 -28.20 -12.45
C LYS A 469 23.72 -29.54 -13.03
N ARG A 470 22.61 -30.13 -12.55
CA ARG A 470 22.12 -31.43 -13.01
C ARG A 470 21.66 -31.41 -14.46
N LEU A 471 20.97 -30.33 -14.88
CA LEU A 471 20.47 -30.15 -16.23
C LEU A 471 21.54 -29.65 -17.21
N LYS A 472 22.68 -29.20 -16.72
CA LYS A 472 23.81 -28.65 -17.50
C LYS A 472 23.38 -27.47 -18.38
N VAL A 473 22.55 -26.56 -17.84
CA VAL A 473 22.10 -25.36 -18.50
C VAL A 473 22.62 -24.13 -17.76
N THR A 474 22.87 -23.04 -18.48
CA THR A 474 23.21 -21.73 -17.91
C THR A 474 21.97 -20.86 -17.82
N ASP A 475 22.06 -19.76 -17.08
CA ASP A 475 20.94 -18.83 -16.91
C ASP A 475 20.60 -18.06 -18.18
N GLY A 476 19.30 -17.69 -18.36
CA GLY A 476 18.83 -16.86 -19.45
C GLY A 476 18.18 -17.63 -20.60
N GLY A 477 18.08 -17.00 -21.77
CA GLY A 477 17.41 -17.53 -22.95
C GLY A 477 15.88 -17.44 -22.91
N ASP A 478 15.24 -18.05 -23.91
CA ASP A 478 13.77 -18.04 -24.12
C ASP A 478 13.03 -19.23 -23.49
N VAL A 479 13.76 -20.19 -22.92
CA VAL A 479 13.21 -21.37 -22.26
C VAL A 479 13.07 -21.11 -20.76
N TYR A 480 11.89 -21.47 -20.23
CA TYR A 480 11.61 -21.43 -18.79
C TYR A 480 11.29 -22.84 -18.31
N ILE A 481 11.91 -23.25 -17.20
CA ILE A 481 11.73 -24.57 -16.60
C ILE A 481 11.14 -24.38 -15.20
N PHE A 482 9.94 -24.90 -14.99
CA PHE A 482 9.29 -24.93 -13.68
C PHE A 482 9.40 -26.34 -13.13
N ALA A 483 10.19 -26.49 -12.07
CA ALA A 483 10.31 -27.77 -11.36
C ALA A 483 9.29 -27.80 -10.21
N THR A 484 8.45 -28.83 -10.20
CA THR A 484 7.36 -28.92 -9.23
C THR A 484 6.99 -30.37 -8.93
N THR A 485 6.17 -30.54 -7.88
CA THR A 485 5.52 -31.81 -7.52
C THR A 485 4.08 -31.75 -8.00
N VAL A 486 3.65 -32.74 -8.78
CA VAL A 486 2.28 -32.83 -9.32
C VAL A 486 1.34 -33.59 -8.38
N ALA A 487 0.07 -33.74 -8.76
CA ALA A 487 -1.00 -34.28 -7.93
C ALA A 487 -0.73 -35.69 -7.35
N ASP A 488 -0.07 -36.57 -8.11
CA ASP A 488 0.29 -37.92 -7.68
C ASP A 488 1.58 -38.02 -6.84
N GLY A 489 2.17 -36.83 -6.51
CA GLY A 489 3.42 -36.75 -5.75
C GLY A 489 4.69 -36.90 -6.60
N SER A 490 4.59 -37.12 -7.91
CA SER A 490 5.76 -37.19 -8.77
C SER A 490 6.40 -35.85 -9.04
N HIS A 491 7.73 -35.88 -9.23
CA HIS A 491 8.53 -34.66 -9.47
C HIS A 491 8.73 -34.48 -10.97
N VAL A 492 8.27 -33.34 -11.50
CA VAL A 492 8.32 -33.02 -12.92
C VAL A 492 9.03 -31.72 -13.22
N LEU A 493 9.53 -31.61 -14.44
CA LEU A 493 9.99 -30.35 -15.03
C LEU A 493 9.02 -29.95 -16.14
N ILE A 494 8.37 -28.81 -15.99
CA ILE A 494 7.51 -28.24 -17.02
C ILE A 494 8.37 -27.28 -17.84
N ILE A 495 8.66 -27.65 -19.08
CA ILE A 495 9.49 -26.88 -20.00
C ILE A 495 8.57 -26.00 -20.83
N THR A 496 8.83 -24.68 -20.81
CA THR A 496 7.91 -23.69 -21.37
C THR A 496 8.64 -22.61 -22.14
N LYS A 497 7.88 -21.87 -22.96
CA LYS A 497 8.27 -20.59 -23.56
C LYS A 497 7.23 -19.53 -23.18
N LYS A 498 7.61 -18.23 -23.13
CA LYS A 498 6.62 -17.17 -22.91
C LYS A 498 5.50 -17.31 -23.95
N ALA A 499 4.26 -17.19 -23.50
CA ALA A 499 3.14 -16.97 -24.42
C ALA A 499 3.22 -15.50 -24.87
N THR A 500 3.38 -15.30 -26.15
CA THR A 500 3.40 -13.97 -26.78
C THR A 500 1.99 -13.55 -27.12
#